data_4a6f088a38e5f2514badefb9f1201873
#
_entry.id   4a6f088a38e5f2514badefb9f1201873
#
_cell.length_a   1.000
_cell.length_b   1.000
_cell.length_c   1.000
_cell.angle_alpha   90.00
_cell.angle_beta   90.00
_cell.angle_gamma   90.00
#
_symmetry.space_group_name_H-M   'P 1'
#
loop_
_entity.id
_entity.type
_entity.pdbx_description
1 polymer ?
#
loop_
_entity_poly.entity_id
_entity_poly.type
_entity_poly.pdbx_seq_one_letter_code
_entity_poly.pdbx_strand_id
1 'polypeptide(L)'
;GMATNIPPHNVGELCDALIHMADVRKKDPKKAKQTGGRPEILDATLLKYIPGPDFPTGGILAESKEAIAEAYRTGRGSFRVRARYEVEKLDRGQFDIIVTEMPYQVQKAKLIERIAELMEARKLPFLADIRDESTEDVRLVLEPKSRTVDPDMLMEQLFRQTDLEIRF
;
A
#
# COMPACT_ATOMS: atom_id res chain seq x y z
N GLY A 1 25.28 -5.33 -13.17
CA GLY A 1 24.63 -5.88 -11.98
C GLY A 1 23.12 -5.77 -12.07
N MET A 2 22.42 -6.75 -11.56
CA MET A 2 20.95 -6.62 -11.44
C MET A 2 20.63 -5.82 -10.17
N ALA A 3 19.79 -4.80 -10.30
CA ALA A 3 19.23 -4.13 -9.14
C ALA A 3 18.11 -4.98 -8.55
N THR A 4 18.08 -5.12 -7.22
CA THR A 4 17.01 -5.80 -6.49
C THR A 4 16.28 -4.76 -5.65
N ASN A 5 14.97 -4.74 -5.73
CA ASN A 5 14.11 -3.88 -4.94
C ASN A 5 13.22 -4.76 -4.04
N ILE A 6 13.60 -4.88 -2.77
CA ILE A 6 12.87 -5.71 -1.81
C ILE A 6 11.95 -4.79 -1.00
N PRO A 7 10.64 -5.03 -0.97
CA PRO A 7 9.73 -4.24 -0.17
C PRO A 7 10.00 -4.44 1.33
N PRO A 8 9.79 -3.42 2.17
CA PRO A 8 9.92 -3.54 3.61
C PRO A 8 8.88 -4.50 4.20
N HIS A 9 9.22 -5.12 5.33
CA HIS A 9 8.38 -6.07 6.04
C HIS A 9 8.36 -5.76 7.54
N ASN A 10 7.29 -6.17 8.19
CA ASN A 10 7.15 -6.01 9.64
C ASN A 10 8.11 -6.95 10.38
N VAL A 11 8.94 -6.39 11.28
CA VAL A 11 9.95 -7.15 12.02
C VAL A 11 9.30 -8.16 12.98
N GLY A 12 8.18 -7.82 13.62
CA GLY A 12 7.43 -8.74 14.48
C GLY A 12 6.94 -9.97 13.72
N GLU A 13 6.33 -9.76 12.55
CA GLU A 13 5.88 -10.84 11.66
C GLU A 13 7.03 -11.74 11.21
N LEU A 14 8.18 -11.15 10.88
CA LEU A 14 9.39 -11.91 10.52
C LEU A 14 9.90 -12.75 11.70
N CYS A 15 9.90 -12.22 12.92
CA CYS A 15 10.29 -12.95 14.12
C CYS A 15 9.34 -14.12 14.39
N ASP A 16 8.04 -13.92 14.29
CA ASP A 16 7.04 -14.98 14.48
C ASP A 16 7.19 -16.10 13.45
N ALA A 17 7.44 -15.74 12.19
CA ALA A 17 7.73 -16.72 11.14
C ALA A 17 9.01 -17.51 11.42
N LEU A 18 10.08 -16.87 11.90
CA LEU A 18 11.34 -17.52 12.26
C LEU A 18 11.17 -18.48 13.45
N ILE A 19 10.40 -18.10 14.48
CA ILE A 19 10.07 -18.94 15.61
C ILE A 19 9.33 -20.19 15.14
N HIS A 20 8.31 -20.01 14.30
CA HIS A 20 7.57 -21.11 13.70
C HIS A 20 8.49 -22.07 12.94
N MET A 21 9.37 -21.54 12.09
CA MET A 21 10.34 -22.35 11.34
C MET A 21 11.29 -23.12 12.26
N ALA A 22 11.75 -22.53 13.35
CA ALA A 22 12.60 -23.19 14.34
C ALA A 22 11.87 -24.34 15.03
N ASP A 23 10.61 -24.16 15.38
CA ASP A 23 9.78 -25.17 16.02
C ASP A 23 9.47 -26.35 15.09
N VAL A 24 9.20 -26.09 13.81
CA VAL A 24 9.03 -27.15 12.80
C VAL A 24 10.31 -27.98 12.63
N ARG A 25 11.48 -27.33 12.61
CA ARG A 25 12.78 -28.00 12.54
C ARG A 25 13.06 -28.90 13.74
N LYS A 26 12.69 -28.45 14.95
CA LYS A 26 12.82 -29.28 16.16
C LYS A 26 11.94 -30.50 16.11
N LYS A 27 10.72 -30.40 15.57
CA LYS A 27 9.75 -31.49 15.50
C LYS A 27 10.11 -32.55 14.45
N ASP A 28 10.73 -32.16 13.32
CA ASP A 28 11.14 -33.08 12.26
C ASP A 28 12.54 -32.77 11.70
N PRO A 29 13.62 -33.18 12.42
CA PRO A 29 15.00 -32.92 11.98
C PRO A 29 15.38 -33.63 10.69
N LYS A 30 14.69 -34.73 10.31
CA LYS A 30 14.97 -35.48 9.08
C LYS A 30 14.48 -34.73 7.85
N LYS A 31 13.29 -34.13 7.93
CA LYS A 31 12.72 -33.28 6.89
C LYS A 31 13.58 -32.05 6.66
N ALA A 32 14.08 -31.43 7.72
CA ALA A 32 14.98 -30.28 7.65
C ALA A 32 16.32 -30.59 6.93
N LYS A 33 16.83 -31.84 7.01
CA LYS A 33 18.04 -32.27 6.31
C LYS A 33 17.82 -32.54 4.81
N GLN A 34 16.64 -33.06 4.44
CA GLN A 34 16.33 -33.42 3.05
C GLN A 34 16.18 -32.20 2.15
N THR A 35 15.81 -31.05 2.67
CA THR A 35 15.68 -29.78 1.93
C THR A 35 16.98 -28.99 1.84
N GLY A 36 18.15 -29.59 2.20
CA GLY A 36 19.45 -28.92 2.15
C GLY A 36 19.55 -27.68 3.06
N GLY A 37 18.75 -27.66 4.13
CA GLY A 37 18.67 -26.51 5.04
C GLY A 37 17.91 -25.31 4.47
N ARG A 38 17.44 -25.37 3.24
CA ARG A 38 16.44 -24.42 2.75
C ARG A 38 15.09 -24.90 3.21
N PRO A 39 14.34 -24.12 4.01
CA PRO A 39 12.93 -24.41 4.16
C PRO A 39 12.32 -24.41 2.75
N GLU A 40 11.34 -25.28 2.50
CA GLU A 40 10.39 -25.03 1.41
C GLU A 40 9.76 -23.67 1.71
N ILE A 41 10.29 -22.66 1.03
CA ILE A 41 10.20 -21.24 1.42
C ILE A 41 8.77 -20.72 1.31
N LEU A 42 7.85 -21.57 0.85
CA LEU A 42 6.44 -21.20 0.73
C LEU A 42 5.54 -22.37 1.10
N ASP A 43 5.71 -22.80 2.32
CA ASP A 43 4.57 -23.37 3.00
C ASP A 43 3.52 -22.25 3.13
N ALA A 44 2.29 -22.53 2.70
CA ALA A 44 1.13 -21.65 2.91
C ALA A 44 0.99 -21.20 4.37
N THR A 45 1.66 -21.88 5.28
CA THR A 45 1.77 -21.56 6.69
C THR A 45 2.60 -20.30 6.94
N LEU A 46 3.67 -20.04 6.20
CA LEU A 46 4.49 -18.83 6.37
C LEU A 46 3.72 -17.57 5.98
N LEU A 47 2.85 -17.65 4.98
CA LEU A 47 1.99 -16.54 4.57
C LEU A 47 0.94 -16.15 5.63
N LYS A 48 0.72 -16.99 6.66
CA LYS A 48 -0.10 -16.62 7.82
C LYS A 48 0.64 -15.68 8.78
N TYR A 49 1.98 -15.78 8.82
CA TYR A 49 2.82 -14.92 9.64
C TYR A 49 3.28 -13.67 8.90
N ILE A 50 3.55 -13.80 7.60
CA ILE A 50 3.99 -12.70 6.72
C ILE A 50 2.96 -12.58 5.59
N PRO A 51 1.84 -11.88 5.80
CA PRO A 51 0.76 -11.79 4.81
C PRO A 51 1.10 -10.94 3.60
N GLY A 52 2.13 -10.08 3.71
CA GLY A 52 2.58 -9.19 2.65
C GLY A 52 3.62 -8.19 3.11
N PRO A 53 4.08 -7.32 2.21
CA PRO A 53 4.90 -6.18 2.58
C PRO A 53 4.20 -5.25 3.59
N ASP A 54 4.99 -4.63 4.45
CA ASP A 54 4.56 -3.64 5.43
C ASP A 54 5.37 -2.36 5.24
N PHE A 55 4.72 -1.32 4.75
CA PHE A 55 5.38 -0.05 4.43
C PHE A 55 5.36 0.90 5.61
N PRO A 56 6.48 1.55 5.97
CA PRO A 56 6.57 2.42 7.14
C PRO A 56 5.65 3.65 7.08
N THR A 57 5.24 4.07 5.89
CA THR A 57 4.29 5.17 5.68
C THR A 57 2.84 4.72 5.60
N GLY A 58 2.57 3.42 5.82
CA GLY A 58 1.24 2.84 5.71
C GLY A 58 0.75 2.69 4.26
N GLY A 59 -0.52 2.96 4.05
CA GLY A 59 -1.19 2.77 2.77
C GLY A 59 -1.91 1.42 2.67
N ILE A 60 -2.44 1.14 1.50
CA ILE A 60 -3.19 -0.07 1.21
C ILE A 60 -2.49 -0.85 0.10
N LEU A 61 -2.16 -2.10 0.39
CA LEU A 61 -1.65 -3.02 -0.63
C LEU A 61 -2.83 -3.55 -1.46
N ALA A 62 -2.93 -3.08 -2.70
CA ALA A 62 -4.04 -3.39 -3.61
C ALA A 62 -3.75 -4.61 -4.50
N GLU A 63 -3.29 -5.70 -3.89
CA GLU A 63 -2.99 -6.96 -4.58
C GLU A 63 -3.76 -8.13 -3.95
N SER A 64 -4.02 -9.16 -4.75
CA SER A 64 -4.62 -10.38 -4.24
C SER A 64 -3.60 -11.21 -3.44
N LYS A 65 -4.11 -12.03 -2.53
CA LYS A 65 -3.25 -12.94 -1.74
C LYS A 65 -2.45 -13.89 -2.62
N GLU A 66 -3.03 -14.33 -3.72
CA GLU A 66 -2.43 -15.21 -4.71
C GLU A 66 -1.27 -14.50 -5.44
N ALA A 67 -1.43 -13.23 -5.80
CA ALA A 67 -0.38 -12.43 -6.43
C ALA A 67 0.80 -12.19 -5.48
N ILE A 68 0.53 -11.93 -4.20
CA ILE A 68 1.54 -11.78 -3.16
C ILE A 68 2.30 -13.11 -2.98
N ALA A 69 1.59 -14.23 -2.87
CA ALA A 69 2.18 -15.55 -2.72
C ALA A 69 3.09 -15.90 -3.91
N GLU A 70 2.63 -15.61 -5.13
CA GLU A 70 3.41 -15.86 -6.34
C GLU A 70 4.66 -14.98 -6.40
N ALA A 71 4.56 -13.70 -6.00
CA ALA A 71 5.71 -12.81 -5.93
C ALA A 71 6.76 -13.32 -4.93
N TYR A 72 6.35 -13.82 -3.77
CA TYR A 72 7.25 -14.43 -2.80
C TYR A 72 7.88 -15.73 -3.32
N ARG A 73 7.09 -16.58 -4.00
CA ARG A 73 7.56 -17.85 -4.54
C ARG A 73 8.62 -17.66 -5.64
N THR A 74 8.41 -16.69 -6.50
CA THR A 74 9.27 -16.45 -7.68
C THR A 74 10.38 -15.44 -7.44
N GLY A 75 10.26 -14.61 -6.40
CA GLY A 75 11.12 -13.44 -6.17
C GLY A 75 10.90 -12.35 -7.23
N ARG A 76 9.78 -12.38 -7.94
CA ARG A 76 9.42 -11.43 -8.99
C ARG A 76 7.96 -11.04 -8.85
N GLY A 77 7.69 -9.74 -8.81
CA GLY A 77 6.34 -9.23 -8.70
C GLY A 77 6.31 -7.73 -8.75
N SER A 78 5.14 -7.17 -8.71
CA SER A 78 4.90 -5.75 -8.57
C SER A 78 3.73 -5.58 -7.63
N PHE A 79 3.87 -4.70 -6.66
CA PHE A 79 2.85 -4.41 -5.67
C PHE A 79 2.26 -3.03 -5.90
N ARG A 80 0.95 -2.93 -6.03
CA ARG A 80 0.25 -1.65 -6.06
C ARG A 80 0.00 -1.20 -4.63
N VAL A 81 0.52 -0.03 -4.31
CA VAL A 81 0.35 0.60 -3.01
C VAL A 81 -0.47 1.86 -3.19
N ARG A 82 -1.62 1.93 -2.54
CA ARG A 82 -2.55 3.05 -2.59
C ARG A 82 -2.50 3.87 -1.31
N ALA A 83 -2.72 5.16 -1.43
CA ALA A 83 -2.99 6.03 -0.29
C ALA A 83 -4.22 5.52 0.49
N ARG A 84 -4.18 5.67 1.81
CA ARG A 84 -5.37 5.47 2.65
C ARG A 84 -6.13 6.77 2.75
N TYR A 85 -7.44 6.71 2.64
CA TYR A 85 -8.29 7.87 2.76
C TYR A 85 -9.56 7.57 3.55
N GLU A 86 -10.16 8.62 4.06
CA GLU A 86 -11.43 8.60 4.76
C GLU A 86 -12.36 9.65 4.15
N VAL A 87 -13.66 9.45 4.26
CA VAL A 87 -14.67 10.42 3.82
C VAL A 87 -15.22 11.12 5.05
N GLU A 88 -14.91 12.40 5.19
CA GLU A 88 -15.40 13.27 6.26
C GLU A 88 -16.67 13.96 5.80
N LYS A 89 -17.78 13.67 6.50
CA LYS A 89 -19.08 14.28 6.19
C LYS A 89 -19.15 15.68 6.81
N LEU A 90 -19.53 16.64 6.00
CA LEU A 90 -19.75 18.02 6.38
C LEU A 90 -21.24 18.36 6.44
N ASP A 91 -21.55 19.60 6.84
CA ASP A 91 -22.92 20.11 6.88
C ASP A 91 -23.57 20.09 5.49
N ARG A 92 -24.91 20.00 5.48
CA ARG A 92 -25.75 20.05 4.27
C ARG A 92 -25.47 18.93 3.25
N GLY A 93 -24.91 17.81 3.72
CA GLY A 93 -24.61 16.65 2.86
C GLY A 93 -23.38 16.82 1.97
N GLN A 94 -22.56 17.83 2.24
CA GLN A 94 -21.22 17.94 1.67
C GLN A 94 -20.27 16.96 2.33
N PHE A 95 -19.15 16.70 1.70
CA PHE A 95 -18.08 15.86 2.23
C PHE A 95 -16.74 16.27 1.67
N ASP A 96 -15.69 15.99 2.43
CA ASP A 96 -14.30 16.05 1.98
C ASP A 96 -13.71 14.64 2.01
N ILE A 97 -12.72 14.41 1.17
CA ILE A 97 -11.91 13.19 1.21
C ILE A 97 -10.58 13.55 1.86
N ILE A 98 -10.25 12.84 2.93
CA ILE A 98 -9.04 13.06 3.71
C ILE A 98 -8.06 11.94 3.45
N VAL A 99 -6.94 12.22 2.81
CA VAL A 99 -5.83 11.27 2.68
C VAL A 99 -5.03 11.28 3.99
N THR A 100 -4.97 10.13 4.64
CA THR A 100 -4.34 9.94 5.95
C THR A 100 -3.00 9.24 5.89
N GLU A 101 -2.76 8.42 4.85
CA GLU A 101 -1.50 7.73 4.64
C GLU A 101 -1.10 7.82 3.17
N MET A 102 0.17 8.12 2.94
CA MET A 102 0.75 8.25 1.61
C MET A 102 1.44 6.96 1.17
N PRO A 103 1.44 6.61 -0.12
CA PRO A 103 2.25 5.52 -0.62
C PRO A 103 3.74 5.73 -0.32
N TYR A 104 4.46 4.63 -0.13
CA TYR A 104 5.87 4.64 0.23
C TYR A 104 6.73 5.40 -0.80
N GLN A 105 7.64 6.26 -0.30
CA GLN A 105 8.56 7.10 -1.10
C GLN A 105 7.88 8.19 -1.96
N VAL A 106 6.59 8.43 -1.81
CA VAL A 106 5.91 9.54 -2.49
C VAL A 106 6.12 10.84 -1.72
N GLN A 107 6.63 11.85 -2.42
CA GLN A 107 6.79 13.19 -1.87
C GLN A 107 5.48 13.98 -1.95
N LYS A 108 4.92 14.33 -0.79
CA LYS A 108 3.64 15.05 -0.69
C LYS A 108 3.60 16.33 -1.53
N ALA A 109 4.65 17.15 -1.48
CA ALA A 109 4.72 18.39 -2.25
C ALA A 109 4.58 18.16 -3.76
N LYS A 110 5.31 17.19 -4.31
CA LYS A 110 5.22 16.83 -5.74
C LYS A 110 3.86 16.28 -6.13
N LEU A 111 3.24 15.53 -5.22
CA LEU A 111 1.88 15.01 -5.44
C LEU A 111 0.88 16.16 -5.53
N ILE A 112 0.96 17.14 -4.62
CA ILE A 112 0.09 18.33 -4.61
C ILE A 112 0.28 19.15 -5.88
N GLU A 113 1.52 19.41 -6.28
CA GLU A 113 1.85 20.09 -7.54
C GLU A 113 1.23 19.35 -8.74
N ARG A 114 1.38 18.03 -8.78
CA ARG A 114 0.81 17.23 -9.87
C ARG A 114 -0.71 17.29 -9.92
N ILE A 115 -1.36 17.26 -8.78
CA ILE A 115 -2.83 17.38 -8.71
C ILE A 115 -3.26 18.78 -9.17
N ALA A 116 -2.56 19.85 -8.74
CA ALA A 116 -2.84 21.20 -9.17
C ALA A 116 -2.70 21.36 -10.70
N GLU A 117 -1.63 20.85 -11.30
CA GLU A 117 -1.45 20.84 -12.76
C GLU A 117 -2.61 20.14 -13.49
N LEU A 118 -3.07 19.01 -12.96
CA LEU A 118 -4.19 18.26 -13.54
C LEU A 118 -5.51 19.03 -13.40
N MET A 119 -5.71 19.77 -12.31
CA MET A 119 -6.86 20.65 -12.11
C MET A 119 -6.85 21.81 -13.10
N GLU A 120 -5.72 22.48 -13.28
CA GLU A 120 -5.55 23.57 -14.27
C GLU A 120 -5.78 23.06 -15.69
N ALA A 121 -5.28 21.86 -16.01
CA ALA A 121 -5.49 21.20 -17.29
C ALA A 121 -6.93 20.64 -17.47
N ARG A 122 -7.83 20.83 -16.49
CA ARG A 122 -9.22 20.35 -16.45
C ARG A 122 -9.35 18.82 -16.61
N LYS A 123 -8.32 18.07 -16.17
CA LYS A 123 -8.30 16.61 -16.21
C LYS A 123 -8.93 15.97 -14.97
N LEU A 124 -9.22 16.74 -13.94
CA LEU A 124 -9.90 16.33 -12.71
C LEU A 124 -11.23 17.08 -12.56
N PRO A 125 -12.26 16.72 -13.34
CA PRO A 125 -13.51 17.48 -13.41
C PRO A 125 -14.34 17.43 -12.12
N PHE A 126 -14.11 16.44 -11.26
CA PHE A 126 -14.86 16.25 -10.02
C PHE A 126 -14.20 16.82 -8.77
N LEU A 127 -12.94 17.28 -8.88
CA LEU A 127 -12.19 17.90 -7.80
C LEU A 127 -12.30 19.45 -7.87
N ALA A 128 -12.69 20.08 -6.75
CA ALA A 128 -12.79 21.54 -6.66
C ALA A 128 -11.51 22.16 -6.12
N ASP A 129 -10.95 21.58 -5.06
CA ASP A 129 -9.76 22.11 -4.39
C ASP A 129 -8.97 21.00 -3.68
N ILE A 130 -7.71 21.33 -3.38
CA ILE A 130 -6.82 20.49 -2.58
C ILE A 130 -6.12 21.35 -1.54
N ARG A 131 -6.14 20.92 -0.28
CA ARG A 131 -5.50 21.60 0.84
C ARG A 131 -4.60 20.66 1.61
N ASP A 132 -3.44 21.12 2.02
CA ASP A 132 -2.55 20.39 2.92
C ASP A 132 -2.73 20.92 4.34
N GLU A 133 -3.38 20.13 5.17
CA GLU A 133 -3.62 20.41 6.59
C GLU A 133 -2.77 19.52 7.49
N SER A 134 -1.71 18.91 6.93
CA SER A 134 -0.83 18.00 7.68
C SER A 134 -0.04 18.76 8.75
N THR A 135 0.09 18.10 9.90
CA THR A 135 0.96 18.52 11.01
C THR A 135 2.01 17.44 11.23
N GLU A 136 1.98 16.72 12.36
CA GLU A 136 2.77 15.50 12.56
C GLU A 136 2.21 14.35 11.73
N ASP A 137 0.89 14.31 11.58
CA ASP A 137 0.18 13.32 10.76
C ASP A 137 -0.18 13.87 9.39
N VAL A 138 -0.24 12.99 8.41
CA VAL A 138 -0.68 13.34 7.05
C VAL A 138 -2.17 13.63 7.07
N ARG A 139 -2.54 14.82 6.61
CA ARG A 139 -3.92 15.24 6.39
C ARG A 139 -4.01 16.07 5.10
N LEU A 140 -4.22 15.38 3.99
CA LEU A 140 -4.42 16.02 2.70
C LEU A 140 -5.91 16.03 2.38
N VAL A 141 -6.50 17.21 2.30
CA VAL A 141 -7.93 17.40 2.09
C VAL A 141 -8.22 17.59 0.62
N LEU A 142 -9.08 16.75 0.08
CA LEU A 142 -9.57 16.81 -1.30
C LEU A 142 -11.04 17.22 -1.28
N GLU A 143 -11.34 18.41 -1.79
CA GLU A 143 -12.71 18.94 -1.84
C GLU A 143 -13.38 18.57 -3.17
N PRO A 144 -14.48 17.79 -3.17
CA PRO A 144 -15.24 17.50 -4.37
C PRO A 144 -16.02 18.73 -4.86
N LYS A 145 -16.23 18.86 -6.16
CA LYS A 145 -17.03 19.94 -6.75
C LYS A 145 -18.50 19.94 -6.35
N SER A 146 -19.02 18.81 -5.97
CA SER A 146 -20.45 18.63 -5.66
C SER A 146 -20.64 17.47 -4.69
N ARG A 147 -21.65 17.59 -3.85
CA ARG A 147 -22.12 16.52 -2.95
C ARG A 147 -22.61 15.25 -3.69
N THR A 148 -22.83 15.34 -5.00
CA THR A 148 -23.26 14.22 -5.83
C THR A 148 -22.14 13.43 -6.43
N VAL A 149 -20.87 13.86 -6.22
CA VAL A 149 -19.69 13.12 -6.66
C VAL A 149 -19.56 11.85 -5.82
N ASP A 150 -19.31 10.73 -6.48
CA ASP A 150 -18.97 9.49 -5.80
C ASP A 150 -17.52 9.55 -5.32
N PRO A 151 -17.25 9.42 -4.01
CA PRO A 151 -15.90 9.45 -3.45
C PRO A 151 -14.98 8.39 -4.08
N ASP A 152 -15.48 7.17 -4.26
CA ASP A 152 -14.69 6.07 -4.79
C ASP A 152 -14.31 6.31 -6.26
N MET A 153 -15.23 6.87 -7.04
CA MET A 153 -14.97 7.23 -8.43
C MET A 153 -13.91 8.35 -8.54
N LEU A 154 -13.97 9.36 -7.67
CA LEU A 154 -12.99 10.42 -7.62
C LEU A 154 -11.61 9.87 -7.25
N MET A 155 -11.53 9.01 -6.23
CA MET A 155 -10.28 8.40 -5.81
C MET A 155 -9.69 7.46 -6.88
N GLU A 156 -10.50 6.67 -7.56
CA GLU A 156 -10.03 5.84 -8.69
C GLU A 156 -9.47 6.68 -9.83
N GLN A 157 -10.04 7.84 -10.10
CA GLN A 157 -9.49 8.78 -11.10
C GLN A 157 -8.12 9.31 -10.64
N LEU A 158 -7.97 9.68 -9.37
CA LEU A 158 -6.72 10.15 -8.79
C LEU A 158 -5.65 9.05 -8.76
N PHE A 159 -6.00 7.82 -8.42
CA PHE A 159 -5.09 6.67 -8.44
C PHE A 159 -4.52 6.40 -9.83
N ARG A 160 -5.30 6.63 -10.88
CA ARG A 160 -4.84 6.43 -12.27
C ARG A 160 -3.95 7.54 -12.80
N GLN A 161 -4.05 8.75 -12.27
CA GLN A 161 -3.41 9.95 -12.84
C GLN A 161 -2.29 10.52 -11.97
N THR A 162 -2.17 10.05 -10.73
CA THR A 162 -1.24 10.59 -9.73
C THR A 162 -0.56 9.48 -8.94
N ASP A 163 0.46 9.85 -8.17
CA ASP A 163 1.18 8.94 -7.27
C ASP A 163 0.44 8.62 -5.96
N LEU A 164 -0.89 8.86 -5.88
CA LEU A 164 -1.73 8.28 -4.84
C LEU A 164 -1.86 6.75 -4.95
N GLU A 165 -1.58 6.18 -6.13
CA GLU A 165 -1.25 4.78 -6.33
C GLU A 165 0.12 4.69 -7.00
N ILE A 166 1.01 3.89 -6.42
CA ILE A 166 2.31 3.56 -7.02
C ILE A 166 2.45 2.06 -7.24
N ARG A 167 3.38 1.69 -8.09
CA ARG A 167 3.86 0.31 -8.24
C ARG A 167 5.26 0.19 -7.65
N PHE A 168 5.38 -0.72 -6.71
CA PHE A 168 6.64 -1.07 -6.07
C PHE A 168 7.19 -2.37 -6.63
#